data_8a799d7f452b48581539e5124a55db79
#
_entry.id   8a799d7f452b48581539e5124a55db79
#
_cell.length_a   1.000
_cell.length_b   1.000
_cell.length_c   1.000
_cell.angle_alpha   90.00
_cell.angle_beta   90.00
_cell.angle_gamma   90.00
#
_symmetry.space_group_name_H-M   'P 1'
#
loop_
_entity.id
_entity.type
_entity.pdbx_description
1 polymer ?
#
loop_
_entity_poly.entity_id
_entity_poly.type
_entity_poly.pdbx_seq_one_letter_code
_entity_poly.pdbx_strand_id
1 'polypeptide(L)'
;MRLTLVAIGVLSMVLVGLTGCASKGPVQTETFEQPVVEETAEAIIEPCTNLEMSLARAEELTHDTYYGATQYDGAVQFAFDSYKLSAEAKKAIDAVVLPLVEADKNFFLELQGHTDAFGEEAYNFQLGLNRARAVMGYIYQEYGLPLQRMNGFSCGELKPVAVNDLAQGRAENRRVTLVVIE
;
A
#
# COMPACT_ATOMS: atom_id res chain seq x y z
N MET A 1 31.92 -13.38 35.80
CA MET A 1 31.38 -13.76 37.13
C MET A 1 30.51 -12.63 37.67
N ARG A 2 29.20 -12.71 37.44
CA ARG A 2 28.14 -12.03 38.24
C ARG A 2 26.80 -12.65 37.77
N LEU A 3 26.29 -13.55 38.62
CA LEU A 3 24.95 -14.10 38.57
C LEU A 3 23.96 -12.99 39.00
N THR A 4 22.84 -12.90 38.34
CA THR A 4 21.64 -12.24 38.89
C THR A 4 20.46 -13.19 38.80
N LEU A 5 19.85 -13.40 39.95
CA LEU A 5 18.79 -14.35 40.26
C LEU A 5 17.48 -14.07 39.47
N VAL A 6 16.88 -15.16 39.05
CA VAL A 6 15.47 -15.23 38.63
C VAL A 6 14.62 -15.40 39.87
N ALA A 7 13.65 -14.50 40.08
CA ALA A 7 12.64 -14.62 41.12
C ALA A 7 11.41 -15.35 40.55
N ILE A 8 11.13 -16.52 41.11
CA ILE A 8 9.94 -17.32 40.89
C ILE A 8 8.83 -16.79 41.81
N GLY A 9 7.78 -16.21 41.21
CA GLY A 9 6.57 -15.78 41.89
C GLY A 9 5.49 -16.86 41.92
N VAL A 10 5.08 -17.20 43.09
CA VAL A 10 4.20 -18.30 43.49
C VAL A 10 2.77 -18.12 42.99
N LEU A 11 2.27 -19.19 42.41
CA LEU A 11 0.86 -19.45 42.05
C LEU A 11 -0.01 -19.54 43.28
N SER A 12 -0.98 -18.66 43.46
CA SER A 12 -2.04 -18.81 44.49
C SER A 12 -3.39 -19.07 43.76
N MET A 13 -3.82 -20.31 43.92
CA MET A 13 -5.10 -20.84 43.47
C MET A 13 -6.14 -20.56 44.55
N VAL A 14 -7.13 -19.71 44.29
CA VAL A 14 -8.33 -19.57 45.14
C VAL A 14 -9.53 -20.03 44.36
N LEU A 15 -10.08 -21.14 44.84
CA LEU A 15 -11.34 -21.74 44.38
C LEU A 15 -12.47 -21.20 45.29
N VAL A 16 -13.43 -20.45 44.75
CA VAL A 16 -14.70 -20.20 45.45
C VAL A 16 -15.86 -20.19 44.47
N GLY A 17 -16.71 -21.15 44.63
CA GLY A 17 -18.15 -21.14 44.75
C GLY A 17 -19.01 -20.56 43.63
N LEU A 18 -19.75 -21.49 42.99
CA LEU A 18 -20.97 -21.26 42.22
C LEU A 18 -22.09 -20.68 43.09
N THR A 19 -22.71 -19.57 42.68
CA THR A 19 -24.16 -19.32 42.77
C THR A 19 -24.57 -18.08 41.96
N GLY A 20 -25.38 -18.27 40.96
CA GLY A 20 -26.64 -17.60 40.72
C GLY A 20 -26.71 -16.20 40.16
N CYS A 21 -27.50 -16.13 39.07
CA CYS A 21 -28.32 -15.02 38.58
C CYS A 21 -27.72 -13.95 37.68
N ALA A 22 -28.28 -13.96 36.49
CA ALA A 22 -28.09 -13.02 35.40
C ALA A 22 -28.29 -11.55 35.79
N SER A 23 -27.33 -10.71 35.50
CA SER A 23 -27.53 -9.30 35.17
C SER A 23 -26.65 -8.98 33.99
N LYS A 24 -27.26 -8.55 32.87
CA LYS A 24 -26.56 -7.97 31.72
C LYS A 24 -25.85 -6.71 32.19
N GLY A 25 -24.55 -6.82 32.44
CA GLY A 25 -23.69 -5.66 32.57
C GLY A 25 -23.51 -4.97 31.21
N PRO A 26 -23.25 -3.66 31.18
CA PRO A 26 -23.02 -2.94 29.92
C PRO A 26 -21.81 -3.54 29.18
N VAL A 27 -22.03 -3.84 27.91
CA VAL A 27 -20.96 -4.21 26.98
C VAL A 27 -19.98 -3.02 26.93
N GLN A 28 -18.82 -3.17 27.54
CA GLN A 28 -17.72 -2.26 27.32
C GLN A 28 -17.24 -2.50 25.89
N THR A 29 -17.61 -1.61 24.99
CA THR A 29 -16.96 -1.48 23.69
C THR A 29 -15.56 -0.96 23.96
N GLU A 30 -14.57 -1.85 24.06
CA GLU A 30 -13.18 -1.48 23.93
C GLU A 30 -13.02 -0.93 22.51
N THR A 31 -12.99 0.38 22.39
CA THR A 31 -12.50 1.08 21.20
C THR A 31 -11.03 0.72 21.06
N PHE A 32 -10.73 -0.16 20.14
CA PHE A 32 -9.37 -0.45 19.70
C PHE A 32 -8.90 0.80 18.95
N GLU A 33 -8.38 1.78 19.68
CA GLU A 33 -7.60 2.88 19.10
C GLU A 33 -6.32 2.25 18.56
N GLN A 34 -6.32 1.97 17.26
CA GLN A 34 -5.07 1.71 16.57
C GLN A 34 -4.22 2.98 16.69
N PRO A 35 -2.95 2.88 17.11
CA PRO A 35 -2.08 4.04 17.10
C PRO A 35 -2.03 4.56 15.66
N VAL A 36 -2.52 5.78 15.45
CA VAL A 36 -2.30 6.52 14.22
C VAL A 36 -0.80 6.84 14.23
N VAL A 37 -0.02 6.04 13.52
CA VAL A 37 1.36 6.37 13.24
C VAL A 37 1.29 7.56 12.29
N GLU A 38 1.57 8.76 12.79
CA GLU A 38 1.83 9.92 11.95
C GLU A 38 3.12 9.64 11.17
N GLU A 39 2.96 9.02 10.01
CA GLU A 39 4.04 8.87 9.05
C GLU A 39 4.35 10.26 8.50
N THR A 40 5.56 10.75 8.75
CA THR A 40 5.96 12.08 8.30
C THR A 40 6.03 12.13 6.77
N ALA A 41 5.72 13.28 6.18
CA ALA A 41 5.78 13.48 4.72
C ALA A 41 7.13 13.04 4.12
N GLU A 42 8.24 13.22 4.84
CA GLU A 42 9.57 12.77 4.42
C GLU A 42 9.66 11.25 4.28
N ALA A 43 9.10 10.48 5.22
CA ALA A 43 9.07 9.02 5.15
C ALA A 43 8.22 8.49 4.00
N ILE A 44 7.25 9.27 3.51
CA ILE A 44 6.39 8.92 2.37
C ILE A 44 7.06 9.27 1.03
N ILE A 45 7.83 10.37 0.96
CA ILE A 45 8.45 10.86 -0.27
C ILE A 45 9.56 9.92 -0.76
N GLU A 46 10.42 9.42 0.13
CA GLU A 46 11.55 8.58 -0.25
C GLU A 46 11.15 7.33 -1.05
N PRO A 47 10.14 6.54 -0.63
CA PRO A 47 9.68 5.39 -1.41
C PRO A 47 9.19 5.77 -2.81
N CYS A 48 8.68 7.00 -2.96
CA CYS A 48 8.11 7.48 -4.22
C CYS A 48 9.13 7.96 -5.24
N THR A 49 10.42 8.04 -4.90
CA THR A 49 11.45 8.66 -5.75
C THR A 49 12.64 7.78 -6.06
N ASN A 50 12.84 6.72 -5.33
CA ASN A 50 14.08 5.97 -5.35
C ASN A 50 13.85 4.54 -5.84
N LEU A 51 14.24 4.28 -7.12
CA LEU A 51 14.14 2.95 -7.71
C LEU A 51 15.05 1.91 -7.02
N GLU A 52 16.15 2.34 -6.40
CA GLU A 52 16.99 1.43 -5.61
C GLU A 52 16.25 0.95 -4.36
N MET A 53 15.45 1.82 -3.71
CA MET A 53 14.59 1.42 -2.60
C MET A 53 13.46 0.49 -3.06
N SER A 54 12.91 0.71 -4.26
CA SER A 54 11.91 -0.20 -4.84
C SER A 54 12.50 -1.59 -5.06
N LEU A 55 13.73 -1.67 -5.57
CA LEU A 55 14.46 -2.92 -5.77
C LEU A 55 14.71 -3.64 -4.43
N ALA A 56 15.28 -2.94 -3.45
CA ALA A 56 15.55 -3.51 -2.11
C ALA A 56 14.28 -4.01 -1.43
N ARG A 57 13.16 -3.29 -1.58
CA ARG A 57 11.85 -3.70 -1.04
C ARG A 57 11.32 -4.94 -1.72
N ALA A 58 11.48 -5.05 -3.05
CA ALA A 58 11.08 -6.26 -3.79
C ALA A 58 11.86 -7.49 -3.29
N GLU A 59 13.16 -7.37 -3.13
CA GLU A 59 14.03 -8.43 -2.61
C GLU A 59 13.64 -8.84 -1.18
N GLU A 60 13.34 -7.86 -0.31
CA GLU A 60 12.88 -8.12 1.06
C GLU A 60 11.54 -8.87 1.10
N LEU A 61 10.58 -8.49 0.24
CA LEU A 61 9.23 -9.05 0.25
C LEU A 61 9.15 -10.44 -0.40
N THR A 62 9.97 -10.70 -1.41
CA THR A 62 9.90 -11.96 -2.18
C THR A 62 11.02 -12.94 -1.85
N HIS A 63 12.12 -12.46 -1.26
CA HIS A 63 13.39 -13.18 -1.09
C HIS A 63 14.04 -13.62 -2.42
N ASP A 64 13.63 -12.99 -3.52
CA ASP A 64 14.21 -13.17 -4.85
C ASP A 64 15.26 -12.09 -5.13
N THR A 65 16.17 -12.33 -6.08
CA THR A 65 17.15 -11.34 -6.55
C THR A 65 16.66 -10.71 -7.84
N TYR A 66 16.70 -9.40 -7.92
CA TYR A 66 16.32 -8.60 -9.09
C TYR A 66 17.50 -7.77 -9.59
N TYR A 67 17.52 -7.47 -10.88
CA TYR A 67 18.66 -6.83 -11.54
C TYR A 67 18.37 -5.45 -12.09
N GLY A 68 17.12 -5.00 -12.06
CA GLY A 68 16.74 -3.69 -12.53
C GLY A 68 15.28 -3.33 -12.23
N ALA A 69 14.99 -2.04 -12.39
CA ALA A 69 13.65 -1.51 -12.24
C ALA A 69 13.31 -0.58 -13.42
N THR A 70 12.14 -0.74 -14.01
CA THR A 70 11.60 0.10 -15.07
C THR A 70 10.32 0.78 -14.61
N GLN A 71 10.30 2.11 -14.67
CA GLN A 71 9.16 2.91 -14.25
C GLN A 71 8.31 3.32 -15.47
N TYR A 72 6.99 3.11 -15.34
CA TYR A 72 5.98 3.48 -16.32
C TYR A 72 5.10 4.60 -15.75
N ASP A 73 5.55 5.85 -15.92
CA ASP A 73 4.82 7.03 -15.47
C ASP A 73 3.61 7.33 -16.36
N GLY A 74 2.51 7.78 -15.72
CA GLY A 74 1.31 8.23 -16.44
C GLY A 74 0.54 7.14 -17.18
N ALA A 75 0.93 5.88 -17.04
CA ALA A 75 0.27 4.78 -17.75
C ALA A 75 -1.20 4.63 -17.34
N VAL A 76 -1.52 4.74 -16.04
CA VAL A 76 -2.86 4.51 -15.50
C VAL A 76 -3.43 5.79 -14.94
N GLN A 77 -4.35 6.44 -15.67
CA GLN A 77 -4.98 7.69 -15.26
C GLN A 77 -6.36 7.47 -14.64
N PHE A 78 -6.76 8.40 -13.76
CA PHE A 78 -8.03 8.36 -13.04
C PHE A 78 -8.83 9.65 -13.21
N ALA A 79 -10.16 9.52 -13.17
CA ALA A 79 -11.05 10.65 -13.07
C ALA A 79 -10.87 11.41 -11.74
N PHE A 80 -11.35 12.66 -11.72
CA PHE A 80 -11.36 13.46 -10.48
C PHE A 80 -12.12 12.70 -9.39
N ASP A 81 -11.55 12.72 -8.19
CA ASP A 81 -12.13 12.13 -6.98
C ASP A 81 -12.56 10.64 -7.16
N SER A 82 -11.79 9.88 -7.93
CA SER A 82 -12.11 8.50 -8.26
C SER A 82 -10.88 7.59 -8.22
N TYR A 83 -11.11 6.35 -7.80
CA TYR A 83 -10.18 5.23 -7.91
C TYR A 83 -10.74 4.10 -8.83
N LYS A 84 -11.83 4.40 -9.56
CA LYS A 84 -12.42 3.44 -10.48
C LYS A 84 -11.61 3.37 -11.77
N LEU A 85 -11.23 2.17 -12.18
CA LEU A 85 -10.53 1.93 -13.45
C LEU A 85 -11.47 2.08 -14.64
N SER A 86 -11.08 2.93 -15.59
CA SER A 86 -11.72 3.03 -16.90
C SER A 86 -11.25 1.91 -17.83
N ALA A 87 -11.90 1.75 -18.98
CA ALA A 87 -11.46 0.79 -19.99
C ALA A 87 -10.07 1.13 -20.55
N GLU A 88 -9.76 2.43 -20.68
CA GLU A 88 -8.46 2.94 -21.11
C GLU A 88 -7.37 2.64 -20.05
N ALA A 89 -7.70 2.85 -18.77
CA ALA A 89 -6.80 2.53 -17.66
C ALA A 89 -6.46 1.04 -17.64
N LYS A 90 -7.45 0.16 -17.83
CA LYS A 90 -7.23 -1.29 -17.91
C LYS A 90 -6.32 -1.66 -19.08
N LYS A 91 -6.58 -1.12 -20.29
CA LYS A 91 -5.71 -1.34 -21.46
C LYS A 91 -4.26 -0.90 -21.21
N ALA A 92 -4.07 0.20 -20.47
CA ALA A 92 -2.74 0.68 -20.14
C ALA A 92 -2.02 -0.28 -19.16
N ILE A 93 -2.73 -0.85 -18.19
CA ILE A 93 -2.21 -1.91 -17.30
C ILE A 93 -1.85 -3.14 -18.13
N ASP A 94 -2.75 -3.59 -19.01
CA ASP A 94 -2.56 -4.76 -19.87
C ASP A 94 -1.31 -4.62 -20.74
N ALA A 95 -1.06 -3.44 -21.31
CA ALA A 95 0.11 -3.18 -22.13
C ALA A 95 1.45 -3.37 -21.41
N VAL A 96 1.46 -3.21 -20.09
CA VAL A 96 2.66 -3.40 -19.25
C VAL A 96 2.73 -4.83 -18.72
N VAL A 97 1.62 -5.35 -18.19
CA VAL A 97 1.63 -6.60 -17.42
C VAL A 97 1.55 -7.84 -18.31
N LEU A 98 0.74 -7.81 -19.37
CA LEU A 98 0.55 -8.97 -20.24
C LEU A 98 1.85 -9.53 -20.83
N PRO A 99 2.75 -8.71 -21.40
CA PRO A 99 4.02 -9.23 -21.94
C PRO A 99 4.92 -9.91 -20.89
N LEU A 100 4.85 -9.45 -19.64
CA LEU A 100 5.64 -10.02 -18.53
C LEU A 100 5.10 -11.40 -18.13
N VAL A 101 3.77 -11.52 -18.05
CA VAL A 101 3.10 -12.76 -17.72
C VAL A 101 3.25 -13.81 -18.84
N GLU A 102 3.07 -13.40 -20.11
CA GLU A 102 3.24 -14.30 -21.27
C GLU A 102 4.67 -14.79 -21.44
N ALA A 103 5.66 -13.99 -21.08
CA ALA A 103 7.07 -14.37 -21.10
C ALA A 103 7.50 -15.25 -19.91
N ASP A 104 6.58 -15.55 -18.97
CA ASP A 104 6.86 -16.28 -17.71
C ASP A 104 8.07 -15.70 -16.94
N LYS A 105 8.17 -14.37 -16.94
CA LYS A 105 9.27 -13.68 -16.28
C LYS A 105 9.08 -13.67 -14.76
N ASN A 106 10.19 -13.74 -14.04
CA ASN A 106 10.19 -13.39 -12.63
C ASN A 106 10.26 -11.88 -12.48
N PHE A 107 9.19 -11.25 -12.00
CA PHE A 107 9.10 -9.80 -11.79
C PHE A 107 8.31 -9.49 -10.53
N PHE A 108 8.54 -8.32 -9.98
CA PHE A 108 7.76 -7.73 -8.90
C PHE A 108 7.17 -6.38 -9.37
N LEU A 109 5.95 -6.07 -8.97
CA LEU A 109 5.29 -4.81 -9.32
C LEU A 109 5.16 -3.92 -8.10
N GLU A 110 5.65 -2.70 -8.22
CA GLU A 110 5.33 -1.62 -7.30
C GLU A 110 4.35 -0.66 -7.95
N LEU A 111 3.29 -0.32 -7.22
CA LEU A 111 2.15 0.46 -7.68
C LEU A 111 2.05 1.73 -6.84
N GLN A 112 2.49 2.86 -7.39
CA GLN A 112 2.56 4.14 -6.70
C GLN A 112 1.34 4.99 -7.07
N GLY A 113 0.43 5.21 -6.10
CA GLY A 113 -0.77 5.98 -6.30
C GLY A 113 -0.57 7.47 -6.06
N HIS A 114 -0.99 8.30 -7.02
CA HIS A 114 -0.86 9.75 -6.99
C HIS A 114 -2.20 10.46 -7.13
N THR A 115 -2.27 11.71 -6.64
CA THR A 115 -3.40 12.60 -6.77
C THR A 115 -2.97 13.94 -7.39
N ASP A 116 -3.95 14.75 -7.79
CA ASP A 116 -3.73 16.19 -7.93
C ASP A 116 -3.71 16.86 -6.53
N ALA A 117 -3.35 18.12 -6.46
CA ALA A 117 -3.27 18.88 -5.22
C ALA A 117 -4.62 19.47 -4.76
N PHE A 118 -5.75 18.88 -5.17
CA PHE A 118 -7.06 19.36 -4.75
C PHE A 118 -7.55 18.51 -3.57
N GLY A 119 -7.76 19.16 -2.41
CA GLY A 119 -8.22 18.53 -1.18
C GLY A 119 -7.17 18.54 -0.06
N GLU A 120 -7.48 17.84 1.02
CA GLU A 120 -6.59 17.69 2.17
C GLU A 120 -5.55 16.59 1.93
N GLU A 121 -4.33 16.78 2.41
CA GLU A 121 -3.20 15.85 2.23
C GLU A 121 -3.55 14.42 2.68
N ALA A 122 -4.16 14.27 3.86
CA ALA A 122 -4.56 12.97 4.39
C ALA A 122 -5.61 12.27 3.49
N TYR A 123 -6.54 13.04 2.93
CA TYR A 123 -7.51 12.53 1.96
C TYR A 123 -6.82 12.08 0.67
N ASN A 124 -5.93 12.91 0.13
CA ASN A 124 -5.16 12.63 -1.08
C ASN A 124 -4.27 11.40 -0.92
N PHE A 125 -3.66 11.24 0.26
CA PHE A 125 -2.90 10.02 0.58
C PHE A 125 -3.81 8.78 0.51
N GLN A 126 -4.97 8.81 1.16
CA GLN A 126 -5.91 7.68 1.14
C GLN A 126 -6.47 7.41 -0.28
N LEU A 127 -6.75 8.45 -1.06
CA LEU A 127 -7.21 8.32 -2.45
C LEU A 127 -6.13 7.70 -3.35
N GLY A 128 -4.88 8.12 -3.20
CA GLY A 128 -3.74 7.52 -3.89
C GLY A 128 -3.59 6.04 -3.57
N LEU A 129 -3.69 5.66 -2.29
CA LEU A 129 -3.64 4.26 -1.86
C LEU A 129 -4.80 3.42 -2.45
N ASN A 130 -6.01 3.97 -2.50
CA ASN A 130 -7.16 3.30 -3.10
C ASN A 130 -6.97 3.09 -4.61
N ARG A 131 -6.33 4.03 -5.32
CA ARG A 131 -5.95 3.88 -6.73
C ARG A 131 -4.95 2.75 -6.94
N ALA A 132 -3.86 2.71 -6.16
CA ALA A 132 -2.88 1.63 -6.21
C ALA A 132 -3.53 0.26 -5.95
N ARG A 133 -4.39 0.16 -4.94
CA ARG A 133 -5.14 -1.06 -4.62
C ARG A 133 -6.12 -1.48 -5.72
N ALA A 134 -6.75 -0.53 -6.42
CA ALA A 134 -7.64 -0.83 -7.54
C ALA A 134 -6.87 -1.47 -8.70
N VAL A 135 -5.67 -0.95 -9.01
CA VAL A 135 -4.77 -1.53 -10.03
C VAL A 135 -4.31 -2.93 -9.60
N MET A 136 -3.84 -3.07 -8.35
CA MET A 136 -3.44 -4.38 -7.80
C MET A 136 -4.56 -5.42 -7.87
N GLY A 137 -5.78 -5.03 -7.50
CA GLY A 137 -6.95 -5.90 -7.55
C GLY A 137 -7.29 -6.34 -8.98
N TYR A 138 -7.17 -5.43 -9.95
CA TYR A 138 -7.36 -5.75 -11.36
C TYR A 138 -6.32 -6.76 -11.86
N ILE A 139 -5.03 -6.52 -11.59
CA ILE A 139 -3.94 -7.42 -12.00
C ILE A 139 -4.11 -8.80 -11.38
N TYR A 140 -4.47 -8.88 -10.09
CA TYR A 140 -4.74 -10.14 -9.44
C TYR A 140 -5.91 -10.92 -10.08
N GLN A 141 -7.01 -10.22 -10.39
CA GLN A 141 -8.20 -10.85 -10.97
C GLN A 141 -8.00 -11.29 -12.42
N GLU A 142 -7.29 -10.50 -13.22
CA GLU A 142 -7.14 -10.74 -14.65
C GLU A 142 -5.99 -11.71 -14.97
N TYR A 143 -4.88 -11.58 -14.26
CA TYR A 143 -3.66 -12.34 -14.55
C TYR A 143 -3.30 -13.38 -13.50
N GLY A 144 -4.00 -13.41 -12.35
CA GLY A 144 -3.67 -14.33 -11.26
C GLY A 144 -2.32 -14.04 -10.59
N LEU A 145 -1.73 -12.86 -10.82
CA LEU A 145 -0.43 -12.51 -10.22
C LEU A 145 -0.57 -12.48 -8.69
N PRO A 146 0.21 -13.27 -7.93
CA PRO A 146 0.09 -13.34 -6.48
C PRO A 146 0.32 -11.98 -5.82
N LEU A 147 -0.45 -11.66 -4.77
CA LEU A 147 -0.34 -10.39 -4.04
C LEU A 147 1.05 -10.17 -3.45
N GLN A 148 1.77 -11.25 -3.10
CA GLN A 148 3.15 -11.20 -2.61
C GLN A 148 4.14 -10.66 -3.65
N ARG A 149 3.77 -10.65 -4.93
CA ARG A 149 4.57 -10.10 -6.03
C ARG A 149 4.15 -8.69 -6.41
N MET A 150 3.34 -8.05 -5.58
CA MET A 150 2.86 -6.68 -5.78
C MET A 150 2.95 -5.89 -4.47
N ASN A 151 3.37 -4.65 -4.55
CA ASN A 151 3.29 -3.69 -3.44
C ASN A 151 2.60 -2.42 -3.91
N GLY A 152 1.58 -2.00 -3.20
CA GLY A 152 0.84 -0.78 -3.50
C GLY A 152 0.90 0.22 -2.36
N PHE A 153 1.37 1.44 -2.64
CA PHE A 153 1.40 2.53 -1.69
C PHE A 153 0.99 3.86 -2.32
N SER A 154 0.85 4.88 -1.49
CA SER A 154 0.44 6.21 -1.92
C SER A 154 1.59 7.19 -1.82
N CYS A 155 1.71 8.02 -2.85
CA CYS A 155 2.51 9.24 -2.85
C CYS A 155 1.63 10.48 -2.69
N GLY A 156 0.31 10.32 -2.62
CA GLY A 156 -0.63 11.44 -2.54
C GLY A 156 -0.36 12.48 -3.62
N GLU A 157 -0.34 13.75 -3.22
CA GLU A 157 -0.03 14.90 -4.08
C GLU A 157 1.45 15.29 -4.11
N LEU A 158 2.31 14.60 -3.34
CA LEU A 158 3.70 15.01 -3.08
C LEU A 158 4.63 14.87 -4.29
N LYS A 159 4.20 14.14 -5.33
CA LYS A 159 5.01 13.87 -6.55
C LYS A 159 4.24 14.23 -7.82
N PRO A 160 3.99 15.51 -8.07
CA PRO A 160 3.35 15.94 -9.31
C PRO A 160 4.30 15.77 -10.50
N VAL A 161 3.75 15.31 -11.63
CA VAL A 161 4.45 15.24 -12.93
C VAL A 161 4.10 16.42 -13.82
N ALA A 162 3.03 17.16 -13.47
CA ALA A 162 2.59 18.35 -14.17
C ALA A 162 2.07 19.42 -13.17
N VAL A 163 1.99 20.67 -13.61
CA VAL A 163 1.53 21.77 -12.76
C VAL A 163 0.06 21.61 -12.40
N ASN A 164 -0.29 21.78 -11.12
CA ASN A 164 -1.66 21.61 -10.61
C ASN A 164 -2.60 22.78 -10.95
N ASP A 165 -2.08 23.93 -11.39
CA ASP A 165 -2.89 25.09 -11.75
C ASP A 165 -3.82 24.84 -12.94
N LEU A 166 -3.35 24.02 -13.89
CA LEU A 166 -4.09 23.69 -15.10
C LEU A 166 -4.91 22.39 -14.92
N ALA A 167 -6.11 22.37 -15.47
CA ALA A 167 -6.97 21.19 -15.44
C ALA A 167 -6.31 19.96 -16.10
N GLN A 168 -5.54 20.18 -17.17
CA GLN A 168 -4.79 19.14 -17.85
C GLN A 168 -3.70 18.57 -16.93
N GLY A 169 -2.89 19.42 -16.29
CA GLY A 169 -1.82 18.96 -15.39
C GLY A 169 -2.37 18.20 -14.19
N ARG A 170 -3.50 18.64 -13.62
CA ARG A 170 -4.19 17.87 -12.59
C ARG A 170 -4.62 16.49 -13.09
N ALA A 171 -5.10 16.39 -14.35
CA ALA A 171 -5.46 15.10 -14.93
C ALA A 171 -4.24 14.15 -15.06
N GLU A 172 -3.10 14.69 -15.44
CA GLU A 172 -1.83 13.95 -15.52
C GLU A 172 -1.32 13.50 -14.13
N ASN A 173 -1.56 14.31 -13.09
CA ASN A 173 -1.19 13.97 -11.71
C ASN A 173 -2.08 12.87 -11.11
N ARG A 174 -3.33 12.74 -11.55
CA ARG A 174 -4.25 11.66 -11.10
C ARG A 174 -3.90 10.33 -11.76
N ARG A 175 -2.87 9.67 -11.28
CA ARG A 175 -2.32 8.46 -11.92
C ARG A 175 -1.92 7.38 -10.92
N VAL A 176 -1.67 6.20 -11.44
CA VAL A 176 -0.81 5.19 -10.80
C VAL A 176 0.40 4.98 -11.68
N THR A 177 1.57 5.08 -11.08
CA THR A 177 2.85 4.71 -11.70
C THR A 177 3.09 3.23 -11.42
N LEU A 178 3.43 2.47 -12.46
CA LEU A 178 3.86 1.08 -12.33
C LEU A 178 5.39 1.05 -12.37
N VAL A 179 6.00 0.41 -11.39
CA VAL A 179 7.43 0.08 -11.39
C VAL A 179 7.55 -1.42 -11.53
N VAL A 180 8.10 -1.86 -12.65
CA VAL A 180 8.41 -3.27 -12.93
C VAL A 180 9.84 -3.53 -12.49
N ILE A 181 10.03 -4.50 -11.63
CA ILE A 181 11.31 -4.90 -11.05
C ILE A 181 11.58 -6.32 -11.54
N GLU A 182 12.65 -6.50 -12.35
CA GLU A 182 13.05 -7.75 -13.03
C GLU A 182 14.44 -8.24 -12.59
#